data_66bbdd276c587a160d66d88b1e489e76
#
_entry.id   66bbdd276c587a160d66d88b1e489e76
#
_cell.length_a   1.000
_cell.length_b   1.000
_cell.length_c   1.000
_cell.angle_alpha   90.00
_cell.angle_beta   90.00
_cell.angle_gamma   90.00
#
_symmetry.space_group_name_H-M   'P 1'
#
loop_
_entity.id
_entity.type
_entity.pdbx_description
1 polymer ?
#
loop_
_entity_poly.entity_id
_entity_poly.type
_entity_poly.pdbx_seq_one_letter_code
_entity_poly.pdbx_strand_id
1 'polypeptide(L)'
;RNPEKGQYIISGSSDYRKLPQANESLAGRAGLVRVRTFSEAEQRSMQPGFLQALFDGLLPLSLRFDCSKEMVLETVIRGGYPEILSIKTQAGRSRWYASYLQNQVLLDMRAQWDTRKMSICEKVMECAAIFSSRELKKSALANQFAISWQTLDKYWSAIEAMFLVDMVDGWTKKDYDRPGSSPKGFMTDSGLMAHYLHILNPAMILESSEKSQNEGGKLVETWVYNQLMPEVDLNPTWQLNYFRSRSHEIDFLITNETGHIVGIEVKASESVSSDDFRHLKWFQNLVGKDNFNGIILYAGNEVRSGGNGLFALPMSALWSNFSKWEKLS
;
A
#
# COMPACT_ATOMS: atom_id res chain seq x y z
N ARG A 1 9.19 -24.06 -34.54
CA ARG A 1 8.77 -23.55 -33.19
C ARG A 1 10.03 -23.45 -32.36
N ASN A 2 10.39 -22.24 -31.92
CA ASN A 2 11.51 -22.06 -31.00
C ASN A 2 11.08 -22.50 -29.59
N PRO A 3 11.74 -23.46 -28.93
CA PRO A 3 11.36 -23.97 -27.63
C PRO A 3 11.80 -23.09 -26.46
N GLU A 4 12.58 -22.03 -26.71
CA GLU A 4 13.07 -21.13 -25.66
C GLU A 4 11.94 -20.32 -25.04
N LYS A 5 11.94 -20.24 -23.70
CA LYS A 5 10.97 -19.43 -22.93
C LYS A 5 11.44 -17.97 -22.83
N GLY A 6 10.49 -17.05 -22.58
CA GLY A 6 10.83 -15.64 -22.33
C GLY A 6 11.16 -14.80 -23.59
N GLN A 7 10.67 -15.21 -24.76
CA GLN A 7 10.95 -14.51 -26.02
C GLN A 7 10.05 -13.29 -26.27
N TYR A 8 8.93 -13.20 -25.59
CA TYR A 8 7.93 -12.16 -25.79
C TYR A 8 7.62 -11.45 -24.49
N ILE A 9 7.58 -10.13 -24.54
CA ILE A 9 7.08 -9.27 -23.49
C ILE A 9 5.79 -8.62 -24.01
N ILE A 10 4.69 -8.82 -23.28
CA ILE A 10 3.41 -8.21 -23.58
C ILE A 10 3.10 -7.27 -22.41
N SER A 11 2.80 -6.01 -22.69
CA SER A 11 2.37 -5.04 -21.69
C SER A 11 0.89 -4.69 -21.88
N GLY A 12 0.22 -4.39 -20.78
CA GLY A 12 -1.18 -3.98 -20.78
C GLY A 12 -1.55 -3.25 -19.49
N SER A 13 -2.60 -2.45 -19.55
CA SER A 13 -3.14 -1.65 -18.43
C SER A 13 -4.01 -2.46 -17.47
N SER A 14 -4.18 -3.76 -17.70
CA SER A 14 -5.07 -4.61 -16.91
C SER A 14 -4.58 -6.05 -16.80
N ASP A 15 -4.98 -6.72 -15.72
CA ASP A 15 -4.72 -8.15 -15.53
C ASP A 15 -5.58 -8.96 -16.49
N TYR A 16 -4.96 -9.49 -17.55
CA TYR A 16 -5.64 -10.28 -18.56
C TYR A 16 -6.40 -11.49 -17.98
N ARG A 17 -5.96 -12.03 -16.83
CA ARG A 17 -6.60 -13.18 -16.17
C ARG A 17 -7.96 -12.83 -15.56
N LYS A 18 -8.17 -11.56 -15.25
CA LYS A 18 -9.42 -11.02 -14.67
C LYS A 18 -10.35 -10.42 -15.73
N LEU A 19 -9.94 -10.41 -17.01
CA LEU A 19 -10.79 -9.90 -18.10
C LEU A 19 -11.97 -10.83 -18.37
N PRO A 20 -13.20 -10.31 -18.56
CA PRO A 20 -14.37 -11.12 -18.84
C PRO A 20 -14.27 -11.99 -20.11
N GLN A 21 -13.41 -11.58 -21.04
CA GLN A 21 -13.21 -12.22 -22.35
C GLN A 21 -11.93 -13.08 -22.42
N ALA A 22 -11.24 -13.31 -21.32
CA ALA A 22 -10.03 -14.14 -21.29
C ALA A 22 -10.40 -15.63 -21.55
N ASN A 23 -10.43 -16.02 -22.81
CA ASN A 23 -10.84 -17.38 -23.25
C ASN A 23 -9.69 -18.39 -23.26
N GLU A 24 -8.43 -17.97 -23.13
CA GLU A 24 -7.28 -18.86 -23.18
C GLU A 24 -6.45 -18.79 -21.91
N SER A 25 -6.20 -19.97 -21.32
CA SER A 25 -5.29 -20.09 -20.19
C SER A 25 -3.84 -19.99 -20.66
N LEU A 26 -3.14 -18.95 -20.24
CA LEU A 26 -1.68 -18.83 -20.37
C LEU A 26 -0.95 -19.51 -19.19
N ALA A 27 -1.63 -20.35 -18.42
CA ALA A 27 -1.05 -21.05 -17.29
C ALA A 27 0.18 -21.86 -17.69
N GLY A 28 1.30 -21.65 -17.00
CA GLY A 28 2.59 -22.26 -17.29
C GLY A 28 3.33 -21.76 -18.55
N ARG A 29 2.74 -20.78 -19.28
CA ARG A 29 3.31 -20.21 -20.51
C ARG A 29 3.70 -18.75 -20.41
N ALA A 30 3.18 -18.02 -19.43
CA ALA A 30 3.50 -16.62 -19.18
C ALA A 30 3.78 -16.38 -17.69
N GLY A 31 4.80 -15.58 -17.38
CA GLY A 31 5.01 -14.98 -16.08
C GLY A 31 4.35 -13.60 -16.05
N LEU A 32 3.69 -13.26 -14.95
CA LEU A 32 3.15 -11.92 -14.75
C LEU A 32 4.16 -11.10 -13.92
N VAL A 33 4.53 -9.96 -14.45
CA VAL A 33 5.28 -8.92 -13.71
C VAL A 33 4.38 -7.71 -13.61
N ARG A 34 4.10 -7.29 -12.38
CA ARG A 34 3.33 -6.07 -12.14
C ARG A 34 4.26 -4.88 -12.03
N VAL A 35 4.01 -3.84 -12.82
CA VAL A 35 4.72 -2.56 -12.72
C VAL A 35 3.84 -1.62 -11.91
N ARG A 36 4.34 -1.19 -10.75
CA ARG A 36 3.67 -0.26 -9.84
C ARG A 36 4.08 1.19 -10.13
N THR A 37 3.39 2.13 -9.52
CA THR A 37 3.88 3.51 -9.42
C THR A 37 5.18 3.52 -8.62
N PHE A 38 6.06 4.49 -8.87
CA PHE A 38 7.37 4.56 -8.23
C PHE A 38 7.28 4.71 -6.72
N SER A 39 8.01 3.86 -5.99
CA SER A 39 8.36 4.10 -4.60
C SER A 39 9.32 5.29 -4.44
N GLU A 40 9.45 5.86 -3.26
CA GLU A 40 10.43 6.94 -2.99
C GLU A 40 11.88 6.49 -3.21
N ALA A 41 12.19 5.23 -2.95
CA ALA A 41 13.50 4.67 -3.27
C ALA A 41 13.78 4.74 -4.78
N GLU A 42 12.85 4.27 -5.60
CA GLU A 42 12.98 4.29 -7.06
C GLU A 42 13.03 5.71 -7.62
N GLN A 43 12.22 6.64 -7.10
CA GLN A 43 12.26 8.06 -7.48
C GLN A 43 13.63 8.71 -7.22
N ARG A 44 14.39 8.20 -6.25
CA ARG A 44 15.76 8.62 -5.90
C ARG A 44 16.82 7.76 -6.58
N SER A 45 16.44 6.93 -7.56
CA SER A 45 17.33 6.00 -8.24
C SER A 45 18.03 5.02 -7.29
N MET A 46 17.36 4.65 -6.21
CA MET A 46 17.79 3.64 -5.25
C MET A 46 16.96 2.37 -5.45
N GLN A 47 17.56 1.24 -5.19
CA GLN A 47 16.79 0.00 -5.17
C GLN A 47 15.99 -0.11 -3.87
N PRO A 48 14.72 -0.52 -3.91
CA PRO A 48 14.00 -0.96 -2.72
C PRO A 48 14.76 -2.08 -2.00
N GLY A 49 14.75 -2.10 -0.68
CA GLY A 49 15.53 -3.07 0.10
C GLY A 49 15.24 -2.97 1.61
N PHE A 50 14.20 -2.21 1.96
CA PHE A 50 13.81 -1.96 3.34
C PHE A 50 13.38 -3.24 4.08
N LEU A 51 12.50 -4.02 3.47
CA LEU A 51 12.02 -5.27 4.06
C LEU A 51 13.12 -6.32 4.12
N GLN A 52 13.95 -6.45 3.06
CA GLN A 52 15.07 -7.36 3.06
C GLN A 52 16.07 -7.03 4.18
N ALA A 53 16.41 -5.75 4.36
CA ALA A 53 17.28 -5.32 5.45
C ALA A 53 16.71 -5.70 6.84
N LEU A 54 15.41 -5.54 7.04
CA LEU A 54 14.75 -5.95 8.28
C LEU A 54 14.76 -7.48 8.49
N PHE A 55 14.56 -8.28 7.43
CA PHE A 55 14.66 -9.73 7.50
C PHE A 55 16.10 -10.19 7.79
N ASP A 56 17.10 -9.47 7.31
CA ASP A 56 18.53 -9.71 7.61
C ASP A 56 18.93 -9.26 9.03
N GLY A 57 17.99 -8.68 9.79
CA GLY A 57 18.21 -8.15 11.14
C GLY A 57 19.02 -6.85 11.16
N LEU A 58 19.02 -6.12 10.06
CA LEU A 58 19.74 -4.84 9.94
C LEU A 58 18.84 -3.68 10.37
N LEU A 59 19.43 -2.67 11.01
CA LEU A 59 18.76 -1.46 11.48
C LEU A 59 19.64 -0.22 11.25
N PRO A 60 19.06 0.96 11.02
CA PRO A 60 19.80 2.19 10.74
C PRO A 60 20.20 2.91 12.04
N LEU A 61 20.86 2.22 12.99
CA LEU A 61 21.08 2.71 14.36
C LEU A 61 21.96 3.97 14.42
N SER A 62 22.96 4.08 13.53
CA SER A 62 23.89 5.20 13.45
C SER A 62 23.47 6.29 12.47
N LEU A 63 22.39 6.08 11.71
CA LEU A 63 21.93 7.02 10.69
C LEU A 63 21.14 8.19 11.29
N ARG A 64 21.33 9.37 10.70
CA ARG A 64 20.47 10.52 10.93
C ARG A 64 19.53 10.69 9.76
N PHE A 65 18.28 10.99 10.07
CA PHE A 65 17.23 11.16 9.08
C PHE A 65 16.77 12.61 9.05
N ASP A 66 16.65 13.15 7.84
CA ASP A 66 15.93 14.41 7.61
C ASP A 66 14.50 14.03 7.19
N CYS A 67 13.58 14.14 8.13
CA CYS A 67 12.18 13.78 7.96
C CYS A 67 11.31 14.69 8.82
N SER A 68 10.32 15.31 8.21
CA SER A 68 9.26 16.05 8.91
C SER A 68 7.90 15.55 8.46
N LYS A 69 6.89 15.76 9.28
CA LYS A 69 5.50 15.41 8.93
C LYS A 69 5.04 16.09 7.64
N GLU A 70 5.41 17.37 7.45
CA GLU A 70 5.07 18.12 6.25
C GLU A 70 5.71 17.49 5.00
N MET A 71 7.01 17.17 5.05
CA MET A 71 7.72 16.50 3.96
C MET A 71 7.08 15.15 3.60
N VAL A 72 6.71 14.34 4.62
CA VAL A 72 6.01 13.07 4.40
C VAL A 72 4.68 13.31 3.71
N LEU A 73 3.87 14.27 4.20
CA LEU A 73 2.56 14.56 3.63
C LEU A 73 2.65 15.10 2.19
N GLU A 74 3.64 15.92 1.86
CA GLU A 74 3.90 16.36 0.48
C GLU A 74 4.16 15.19 -0.45
N THR A 75 4.99 14.24 -0.01
CA THR A 75 5.32 13.02 -0.75
C THR A 75 4.10 12.13 -0.93
N VAL A 76 3.34 11.94 0.13
CA VAL A 76 2.10 11.14 0.15
C VAL A 76 1.04 11.69 -0.81
N ILE A 77 0.82 13.02 -0.79
CA ILE A 77 -0.16 13.72 -1.64
C ILE A 77 0.29 13.75 -3.11
N ARG A 78 1.61 13.76 -3.35
CA ARG A 78 2.14 13.74 -4.71
C ARG A 78 1.87 12.40 -5.40
N GLY A 79 2.09 11.28 -4.71
CA GLY A 79 2.04 9.95 -5.30
C GLY A 79 3.28 9.59 -6.12
N GLY A 80 3.21 8.48 -6.84
CA GLY A 80 4.35 7.86 -7.53
C GLY A 80 4.19 7.68 -9.04
N TYR A 81 3.14 8.21 -9.69
CA TYR A 81 3.04 8.13 -11.15
C TYR A 81 4.19 8.88 -11.83
N PRO A 82 4.89 8.28 -12.82
CA PRO A 82 6.08 8.88 -13.44
C PRO A 82 5.86 10.28 -13.95
N GLU A 83 4.75 10.54 -14.61
CA GLU A 83 4.43 11.86 -15.19
C GLU A 83 4.19 12.91 -14.10
N ILE A 84 3.58 12.51 -12.97
CA ILE A 84 3.32 13.40 -11.83
C ILE A 84 4.62 13.96 -11.26
N LEU A 85 5.69 13.18 -11.27
CA LEU A 85 6.99 13.58 -10.70
C LEU A 85 7.60 14.78 -11.44
N SER A 86 7.27 14.94 -12.72
CA SER A 86 7.71 16.08 -13.54
C SER A 86 6.88 17.36 -13.31
N ILE A 87 5.67 17.22 -12.73
CA ILE A 87 4.71 18.33 -12.57
C ILE A 87 4.96 19.04 -11.25
N LYS A 88 5.48 20.27 -11.31
CA LYS A 88 5.86 21.06 -10.11
C LYS A 88 4.66 21.66 -9.37
N THR A 89 3.57 21.99 -10.08
CA THR A 89 2.43 22.68 -9.46
C THR A 89 1.32 21.72 -9.08
N GLN A 90 0.71 21.96 -7.94
CA GLN A 90 -0.44 21.22 -7.46
C GLN A 90 -1.62 21.24 -8.45
N ALA A 91 -1.94 22.40 -9.01
CA ALA A 91 -3.00 22.52 -10.02
C ALA A 91 -2.70 21.67 -11.27
N GLY A 92 -1.43 21.58 -11.65
CA GLY A 92 -0.98 20.70 -12.74
C GLY A 92 -1.21 19.23 -12.41
N ARG A 93 -0.83 18.79 -11.21
CA ARG A 93 -1.05 17.41 -10.72
C ARG A 93 -2.54 17.07 -10.68
N SER A 94 -3.38 17.95 -10.13
CA SER A 94 -4.82 17.74 -10.10
C SER A 94 -5.44 17.59 -11.50
N ARG A 95 -5.00 18.40 -12.47
CA ARG A 95 -5.45 18.28 -13.87
C ARG A 95 -4.99 16.97 -14.50
N TRP A 96 -3.77 16.54 -14.21
CA TRP A 96 -3.25 15.27 -14.73
C TRP A 96 -4.09 14.09 -14.20
N TYR A 97 -4.34 14.00 -12.87
CA TYR A 97 -5.17 12.95 -12.30
C TYR A 97 -6.58 12.94 -12.89
N ALA A 98 -7.22 14.10 -13.03
CA ALA A 98 -8.53 14.21 -13.66
C ALA A 98 -8.51 13.70 -15.11
N SER A 99 -7.49 14.08 -15.88
CA SER A 99 -7.32 13.63 -17.27
C SER A 99 -7.04 12.13 -17.37
N TYR A 100 -6.16 11.60 -16.51
CA TYR A 100 -5.85 10.16 -16.43
C TYR A 100 -7.10 9.32 -16.17
N LEU A 101 -7.92 9.75 -15.21
CA LEU A 101 -9.16 9.07 -14.89
C LEU A 101 -10.14 9.08 -16.06
N GLN A 102 -10.38 10.24 -16.65
CA GLN A 102 -11.36 10.38 -17.74
C GLN A 102 -10.92 9.69 -19.02
N ASN A 103 -9.66 9.84 -19.40
CA ASN A 103 -9.17 9.42 -20.73
C ASN A 103 -8.54 8.03 -20.76
N GLN A 104 -8.16 7.46 -19.61
CA GLN A 104 -7.60 6.11 -19.57
C GLN A 104 -8.48 5.17 -18.75
N VAL A 105 -8.65 5.42 -17.45
CA VAL A 105 -9.35 4.49 -16.57
C VAL A 105 -10.80 4.26 -17.02
N LEU A 106 -11.56 5.33 -17.22
CA LEU A 106 -12.99 5.22 -17.57
C LEU A 106 -13.21 4.66 -18.97
N LEU A 107 -12.33 4.99 -19.93
CA LEU A 107 -12.42 4.43 -21.28
C LEU A 107 -12.09 2.95 -21.31
N ASP A 108 -11.02 2.52 -20.62
CA ASP A 108 -10.63 1.12 -20.52
C ASP A 108 -11.69 0.29 -19.78
N MET A 109 -12.25 0.80 -18.67
CA MET A 109 -13.37 0.17 -17.98
C MET A 109 -14.56 -0.03 -18.88
N ARG A 110 -14.91 0.99 -19.69
CA ARG A 110 -16.02 0.92 -20.64
C ARG A 110 -15.78 -0.13 -21.74
N ALA A 111 -14.58 -0.17 -22.28
CA ALA A 111 -14.23 -1.05 -23.37
C ALA A 111 -14.18 -2.53 -22.94
N GLN A 112 -13.65 -2.81 -21.74
CA GLN A 112 -13.33 -4.18 -21.31
C GLN A 112 -14.40 -4.80 -20.42
N TRP A 113 -15.17 -4.01 -19.66
CA TRP A 113 -16.16 -4.51 -18.67
C TRP A 113 -17.61 -4.15 -18.99
N ASP A 114 -17.90 -3.60 -20.17
CA ASP A 114 -19.27 -3.11 -20.52
C ASP A 114 -19.86 -2.21 -19.41
N THR A 115 -19.04 -1.31 -18.88
CA THR A 115 -19.45 -0.37 -17.84
C THR A 115 -20.04 0.87 -18.49
N ARG A 116 -21.37 0.89 -18.65
CA ARG A 116 -22.06 1.95 -19.43
C ARG A 116 -22.25 3.26 -18.65
N LYS A 117 -22.16 3.23 -17.32
CA LYS A 117 -22.43 4.40 -16.49
C LYS A 117 -21.15 4.96 -15.86
N MET A 118 -20.56 5.97 -16.50
CA MET A 118 -19.37 6.68 -16.03
C MET A 118 -19.51 7.17 -14.58
N SER A 119 -20.69 7.71 -14.21
CA SER A 119 -20.97 8.18 -12.84
C SER A 119 -20.88 7.09 -11.77
N ILE A 120 -21.08 5.83 -12.13
CA ILE A 120 -20.88 4.70 -11.20
C ILE A 120 -19.38 4.40 -11.05
N CYS A 121 -18.61 4.46 -12.14
CA CYS A 121 -17.16 4.29 -12.06
C CYS A 121 -16.54 5.32 -11.12
N GLU A 122 -16.90 6.60 -11.28
CA GLU A 122 -16.43 7.69 -10.42
C GLU A 122 -16.79 7.44 -8.95
N LYS A 123 -18.05 7.05 -8.67
CA LYS A 123 -18.48 6.70 -7.31
C LYS A 123 -17.70 5.51 -6.73
N VAL A 124 -17.41 4.48 -7.51
CA VAL A 124 -16.65 3.32 -7.03
C VAL A 124 -15.20 3.69 -6.76
N MET A 125 -14.61 4.56 -7.57
CA MET A 125 -13.26 5.09 -7.30
C MET A 125 -13.24 5.97 -6.04
N GLU A 126 -14.26 6.81 -5.84
CA GLU A 126 -14.44 7.57 -4.59
C GLU A 126 -14.57 6.64 -3.39
N CYS A 127 -15.39 5.58 -3.50
CA CYS A 127 -15.47 4.51 -2.48
C CYS A 127 -14.09 3.93 -2.19
N ALA A 128 -13.33 3.58 -3.22
CA ALA A 128 -12.01 3.00 -3.07
C ALA A 128 -11.05 3.94 -2.32
N ALA A 129 -11.09 5.25 -2.61
CA ALA A 129 -10.28 6.24 -1.91
C ALA A 129 -10.70 6.39 -0.43
N ILE A 130 -11.99 6.52 -0.13
CA ILE A 130 -12.51 6.68 1.23
C ILE A 130 -12.22 5.43 2.09
N PHE A 131 -12.28 4.24 1.49
CA PHE A 131 -12.08 2.98 2.18
C PHE A 131 -10.66 2.39 2.03
N SER A 132 -9.74 3.09 1.40
CA SER A 132 -8.35 2.69 1.38
C SER A 132 -7.81 2.57 2.81
N SER A 133 -7.05 1.50 3.06
CA SER A 133 -6.53 1.13 4.38
C SER A 133 -7.61 0.77 5.42
N ARG A 134 -8.81 0.39 4.97
CA ARG A 134 -9.91 -0.03 5.85
C ARG A 134 -10.43 -1.39 5.42
N GLU A 135 -11.01 -2.13 6.39
CA GLU A 135 -11.74 -3.36 6.08
C GLU A 135 -12.90 -3.09 5.13
N LEU A 136 -12.90 -3.81 4.03
CA LEU A 136 -13.88 -3.65 2.98
C LEU A 136 -15.06 -4.61 3.17
N LYS A 137 -16.18 -4.06 3.63
CA LYS A 137 -17.47 -4.75 3.61
C LYS A 137 -18.29 -4.22 2.43
N LYS A 138 -18.14 -4.84 1.26
CA LYS A 138 -18.78 -4.39 0.01
C LYS A 138 -20.30 -4.17 0.16
N SER A 139 -21.00 -4.96 0.98
CA SER A 139 -22.43 -4.76 1.24
C SER A 139 -22.74 -3.45 1.96
N ALA A 140 -21.90 -3.06 2.93
CA ALA A 140 -22.05 -1.79 3.62
C ALA A 140 -21.76 -0.60 2.70
N LEU A 141 -20.75 -0.74 1.82
CA LEU A 141 -20.44 0.24 0.79
C LEU A 141 -21.58 0.44 -0.20
N ALA A 142 -22.15 -0.65 -0.72
CA ALA A 142 -23.26 -0.60 -1.64
C ALA A 142 -24.43 0.24 -1.08
N ASN A 143 -24.75 0.03 0.19
CA ASN A 143 -25.79 0.79 0.88
C ASN A 143 -25.42 2.28 1.07
N GLN A 144 -24.19 2.56 1.52
CA GLN A 144 -23.73 3.92 1.77
C GLN A 144 -23.74 4.80 0.50
N PHE A 145 -23.38 4.23 -0.64
CA PHE A 145 -23.28 4.94 -1.91
C PHE A 145 -24.53 4.79 -2.79
N ALA A 146 -25.59 4.16 -2.27
CA ALA A 146 -26.85 3.90 -2.98
C ALA A 146 -26.61 3.21 -4.35
N ILE A 147 -25.75 2.19 -4.36
CA ILE A 147 -25.42 1.34 -5.52
C ILE A 147 -25.84 -0.08 -5.18
N SER A 148 -26.41 -0.83 -6.14
CA SER A 148 -26.70 -2.25 -5.90
C SER A 148 -25.42 -3.03 -5.68
N TRP A 149 -25.49 -4.06 -4.83
CA TRP A 149 -24.34 -4.96 -4.56
C TRP A 149 -23.72 -5.51 -5.84
N GLN A 150 -24.56 -6.00 -6.76
CA GLN A 150 -24.10 -6.59 -8.03
C GLN A 150 -23.36 -5.55 -8.90
N THR A 151 -23.87 -4.31 -8.89
CA THR A 151 -23.23 -3.22 -9.61
C THR A 151 -21.90 -2.86 -8.98
N LEU A 152 -21.86 -2.68 -7.65
CA LEU A 152 -20.61 -2.38 -6.95
C LEU A 152 -19.55 -3.46 -7.20
N ASP A 153 -19.93 -4.74 -7.07
CA ASP A 153 -19.00 -5.86 -7.24
C ASP A 153 -18.40 -5.93 -8.67
N LYS A 154 -19.24 -5.71 -9.69
CA LYS A 154 -18.79 -5.64 -11.09
C LYS A 154 -17.76 -4.53 -11.30
N TYR A 155 -18.04 -3.32 -10.83
CA TYR A 155 -17.14 -2.17 -11.02
C TYR A 155 -15.91 -2.27 -10.13
N TRP A 156 -16.06 -2.83 -8.91
CA TRP A 156 -14.91 -3.09 -8.03
C TRP A 156 -13.95 -4.09 -8.66
N SER A 157 -14.46 -5.20 -9.20
CA SER A 157 -13.64 -6.18 -9.92
C SER A 157 -12.90 -5.57 -11.11
N ALA A 158 -13.51 -4.60 -11.80
CA ALA A 158 -12.87 -3.88 -12.88
C ALA A 158 -11.68 -3.03 -12.38
N ILE A 159 -11.85 -2.24 -11.29
CA ILE A 159 -10.75 -1.41 -10.76
C ILE A 159 -9.63 -2.26 -10.15
N GLU A 160 -9.94 -3.43 -9.57
CA GLU A 160 -8.92 -4.41 -9.16
C GLU A 160 -8.14 -4.96 -10.36
N ALA A 161 -8.84 -5.32 -11.44
CA ALA A 161 -8.22 -5.86 -12.65
C ALA A 161 -7.37 -4.81 -13.39
N MET A 162 -7.69 -3.52 -13.23
CA MET A 162 -6.91 -2.39 -13.74
C MET A 162 -5.78 -1.96 -12.80
N PHE A 163 -5.50 -2.73 -11.76
CA PHE A 163 -4.45 -2.45 -10.78
C PHE A 163 -4.60 -1.11 -10.05
N LEU A 164 -5.82 -0.61 -9.88
CA LEU A 164 -6.09 0.65 -9.17
C LEU A 164 -6.32 0.43 -7.67
N VAL A 165 -6.72 -0.78 -7.29
CA VAL A 165 -6.95 -1.20 -5.91
C VAL A 165 -6.40 -2.60 -5.71
N ASP A 166 -5.78 -2.84 -4.58
CA ASP A 166 -5.39 -4.16 -4.09
C ASP A 166 -6.21 -4.55 -2.87
N MET A 167 -6.40 -5.84 -2.68
CA MET A 167 -7.02 -6.39 -1.49
C MET A 167 -5.96 -7.13 -0.66
N VAL A 168 -5.89 -6.82 0.62
CA VAL A 168 -4.96 -7.41 1.58
C VAL A 168 -5.75 -8.21 2.61
N ASP A 169 -5.49 -9.50 2.68
CA ASP A 169 -6.18 -10.40 3.61
C ASP A 169 -5.65 -10.26 5.04
N GLY A 170 -6.51 -10.57 6.01
CA GLY A 170 -6.10 -10.68 7.40
C GLY A 170 -5.17 -11.87 7.63
N TRP A 171 -4.13 -11.68 8.44
CA TRP A 171 -3.22 -12.73 8.85
C TRP A 171 -3.92 -13.77 9.73
N THR A 172 -3.59 -15.05 9.54
CA THR A 172 -4.05 -16.17 10.34
C THR A 172 -2.87 -17.01 10.83
N LYS A 173 -3.00 -17.58 12.01
CA LYS A 173 -1.91 -18.41 12.60
C LYS A 173 -1.68 -19.72 11.84
N LYS A 174 -2.67 -20.17 11.06
CA LYS A 174 -2.62 -21.39 10.26
C LYS A 174 -3.14 -21.10 8.86
N ASP A 175 -2.47 -21.65 7.85
CA ASP A 175 -2.80 -21.42 6.44
C ASP A 175 -4.25 -21.82 6.05
N TYR A 176 -4.87 -22.70 6.82
CA TYR A 176 -6.25 -23.16 6.61
C TYR A 176 -7.28 -22.48 7.52
N ASP A 177 -6.86 -21.60 8.42
CA ASP A 177 -7.80 -20.81 9.22
C ASP A 177 -8.37 -19.70 8.33
N ARG A 178 -9.69 -19.51 8.37
CA ARG A 178 -10.30 -18.37 7.68
C ARG A 178 -9.92 -17.09 8.41
N PRO A 179 -9.52 -16.02 7.68
CA PRO A 179 -9.33 -14.72 8.29
C PRO A 179 -10.57 -14.33 9.09
N GLY A 180 -10.36 -13.96 10.35
CA GLY A 180 -11.45 -13.50 11.23
C GLY A 180 -11.98 -12.11 10.86
N SER A 181 -11.37 -11.45 9.86
CA SER A 181 -11.64 -10.08 9.41
C SER A 181 -11.83 -10.04 7.90
N SER A 182 -12.59 -9.04 7.43
CA SER A 182 -12.75 -8.75 6.00
C SER A 182 -11.44 -8.20 5.43
N PRO A 183 -11.08 -8.43 4.15
CA PRO A 183 -9.86 -7.88 3.59
C PRO A 183 -9.85 -6.35 3.64
N LYS A 184 -8.66 -5.74 3.82
CA LYS A 184 -8.45 -4.29 3.65
C LYS A 184 -8.25 -3.97 2.17
N GLY A 185 -8.89 -2.90 1.68
CA GLY A 185 -8.62 -2.34 0.37
C GLY A 185 -7.50 -1.31 0.43
N PHE A 186 -6.59 -1.29 -0.56
CA PHE A 186 -5.57 -0.26 -0.71
C PHE A 186 -5.56 0.29 -2.12
N MET A 187 -5.67 1.59 -2.27
CA MET A 187 -5.36 2.21 -3.56
C MET A 187 -3.88 2.05 -3.89
N THR A 188 -3.57 1.80 -5.13
CA THR A 188 -2.21 1.49 -5.59
C THR A 188 -1.34 2.71 -5.80
N ASP A 189 -1.92 3.90 -5.60
CA ASP A 189 -1.22 5.19 -5.59
C ASP A 189 -1.88 6.15 -4.60
N SER A 190 -1.09 6.68 -3.68
CA SER A 190 -1.55 7.60 -2.64
C SER A 190 -1.92 8.98 -3.20
N GLY A 191 -1.30 9.44 -4.26
CA GLY A 191 -1.63 10.71 -4.91
C GLY A 191 -2.98 10.64 -5.62
N LEU A 192 -3.30 9.50 -6.24
CA LEU A 192 -4.63 9.25 -6.79
C LEU A 192 -5.70 9.22 -5.69
N MET A 193 -5.39 8.58 -4.54
CA MET A 193 -6.26 8.62 -3.36
C MET A 193 -6.47 10.04 -2.85
N ALA A 194 -5.40 10.83 -2.71
CA ALA A 194 -5.45 12.21 -2.27
C ALA A 194 -6.30 13.08 -3.20
N HIS A 195 -6.19 12.86 -4.52
CA HIS A 195 -7.02 13.54 -5.51
C HIS A 195 -8.52 13.30 -5.29
N TYR A 196 -8.94 12.05 -5.07
CA TYR A 196 -10.34 11.71 -4.80
C TYR A 196 -10.84 12.22 -3.44
N LEU A 197 -9.97 12.28 -2.44
CA LEU A 197 -10.28 12.83 -1.12
C LEU A 197 -10.23 14.36 -1.10
N HIS A 198 -9.90 15.02 -2.22
CA HIS A 198 -9.69 16.46 -2.33
C HIS A 198 -8.63 17.00 -1.34
N ILE A 199 -7.68 16.17 -0.94
CA ILE A 199 -6.54 16.55 -0.10
C ILE A 199 -5.41 17.01 -1.02
N LEU A 200 -5.26 18.32 -1.15
CA LEU A 200 -4.41 18.90 -2.18
C LEU A 200 -3.05 19.40 -1.65
N ASN A 201 -2.93 19.63 -0.35
CA ASN A 201 -1.69 20.09 0.28
C ASN A 201 -1.63 19.66 1.75
N PRO A 202 -0.43 19.66 2.38
CA PRO A 202 -0.25 19.25 3.77
C PRO A 202 -1.07 20.04 4.78
N ALA A 203 -1.29 21.34 4.57
CA ALA A 203 -2.03 22.19 5.51
C ALA A 203 -3.45 21.70 5.73
N MET A 204 -4.08 21.10 4.72
CA MET A 204 -5.43 20.53 4.83
C MET A 204 -5.52 19.36 5.84
N ILE A 205 -4.39 18.74 6.19
CA ILE A 205 -4.29 17.68 7.21
C ILE A 205 -3.77 18.28 8.52
N LEU A 206 -2.76 19.13 8.45
CA LEU A 206 -2.07 19.67 9.63
C LEU A 206 -2.94 20.64 10.43
N GLU A 207 -3.75 21.47 9.74
CA GLU A 207 -4.55 22.55 10.33
C GLU A 207 -6.02 22.16 10.56
N SER A 208 -6.40 20.92 10.29
CA SER A 208 -7.79 20.52 10.23
C SER A 208 -8.27 19.70 11.43
N SER A 209 -9.57 19.40 11.43
CA SER A 209 -10.26 18.65 12.47
C SER A 209 -9.72 17.22 12.66
N GLU A 210 -10.08 16.58 13.80
CA GLU A 210 -9.77 15.18 14.09
C GLU A 210 -10.14 14.23 12.94
N LYS A 211 -11.26 14.49 12.25
CA LYS A 211 -11.70 13.71 11.08
C LYS A 211 -10.66 13.76 9.96
N SER A 212 -10.16 14.93 9.59
CA SER A 212 -9.19 15.09 8.52
C SER A 212 -7.81 14.53 8.92
N GLN A 213 -7.47 14.57 10.20
CA GLN A 213 -6.27 13.90 10.71
C GLN A 213 -6.37 12.38 10.57
N ASN A 214 -7.54 11.80 10.81
CA ASN A 214 -7.78 10.37 10.62
C ASN A 214 -7.71 9.98 9.13
N GLU A 215 -8.28 10.78 8.23
CA GLU A 215 -8.15 10.56 6.78
C GLU A 215 -6.70 10.72 6.31
N GLY A 216 -5.97 11.69 6.85
CA GLY A 216 -4.54 11.85 6.65
C GLY A 216 -3.72 10.63 7.10
N GLY A 217 -4.07 10.03 8.24
CA GLY A 217 -3.47 8.80 8.73
C GLY A 217 -3.66 7.63 7.75
N LYS A 218 -4.89 7.48 7.22
CA LYS A 218 -5.20 6.44 6.23
C LYS A 218 -4.51 6.66 4.88
N LEU A 219 -4.34 7.91 4.50
CA LEU A 219 -3.58 8.28 3.31
C LEU A 219 -2.08 7.92 3.47
N VAL A 220 -1.49 8.19 4.65
CA VAL A 220 -0.11 7.80 4.97
C VAL A 220 0.04 6.28 5.01
N GLU A 221 -0.90 5.54 5.61
CA GLU A 221 -0.89 4.07 5.62
C GLU A 221 -0.95 3.49 4.21
N THR A 222 -1.80 4.07 3.32
CA THR A 222 -1.87 3.69 1.91
C THR A 222 -0.54 3.97 1.19
N TRP A 223 0.08 5.11 1.47
CA TRP A 223 1.38 5.44 0.90
C TRP A 223 2.46 4.46 1.37
N VAL A 224 2.52 4.09 2.66
CA VAL A 224 3.45 3.06 3.16
C VAL A 224 3.21 1.74 2.44
N TYR A 225 1.96 1.32 2.25
CA TYR A 225 1.63 0.16 1.42
C TYR A 225 2.27 0.25 0.03
N ASN A 226 2.15 1.40 -0.64
CA ASN A 226 2.75 1.60 -1.96
C ASN A 226 4.29 1.54 -1.94
N GLN A 227 4.95 1.88 -0.81
CA GLN A 227 6.40 1.77 -0.66
C GLN A 227 6.87 0.32 -0.45
N LEU A 228 6.08 -0.49 0.25
CA LEU A 228 6.45 -1.88 0.59
C LEU A 228 6.24 -2.85 -0.57
N MET A 229 5.19 -2.63 -1.36
CA MET A 229 4.76 -3.58 -2.39
C MET A 229 5.76 -3.85 -3.51
N PRO A 230 6.63 -2.92 -3.95
CA PRO A 230 7.67 -3.25 -4.93
C PRO A 230 8.60 -4.39 -4.47
N GLU A 231 8.96 -4.44 -3.18
CA GLU A 231 9.77 -5.54 -2.64
C GLU A 231 8.97 -6.84 -2.51
N VAL A 232 7.71 -6.75 -2.07
CA VAL A 232 6.84 -7.93 -1.95
C VAL A 232 6.57 -8.56 -3.31
N ASP A 233 6.30 -7.77 -4.35
CA ASP A 233 6.06 -8.29 -5.70
C ASP A 233 7.31 -8.94 -6.33
N LEU A 234 8.52 -8.49 -5.96
CA LEU A 234 9.78 -9.07 -6.41
C LEU A 234 10.12 -10.39 -5.70
N ASN A 235 9.49 -10.67 -4.54
CA ASN A 235 9.71 -11.86 -3.74
C ASN A 235 8.43 -12.71 -3.68
N PRO A 236 8.19 -13.62 -4.65
CA PRO A 236 6.91 -14.34 -4.76
C PRO A 236 6.57 -15.26 -3.58
N THR A 237 7.57 -15.55 -2.73
CA THR A 237 7.40 -16.34 -1.49
C THR A 237 6.97 -15.48 -0.30
N TRP A 238 7.05 -14.17 -0.41
CA TRP A 238 6.62 -13.27 0.64
C TRP A 238 5.13 -13.03 0.58
N GLN A 239 4.52 -12.93 1.76
CA GLN A 239 3.10 -12.65 1.90
C GLN A 239 2.92 -11.38 2.73
N LEU A 240 2.13 -10.44 2.21
CA LEU A 240 1.72 -9.24 2.95
C LEU A 240 0.28 -9.41 3.40
N ASN A 241 0.07 -9.30 4.69
CA ASN A 241 -1.21 -9.36 5.39
C ASN A 241 -1.35 -8.16 6.32
N TYR A 242 -2.50 -8.02 6.97
CA TYR A 242 -2.68 -7.17 8.15
C TYR A 242 -3.21 -8.02 9.31
N PHE A 243 -3.11 -7.52 10.53
CA PHE A 243 -3.70 -8.21 11.67
C PHE A 243 -4.74 -7.33 12.35
N ARG A 244 -5.87 -7.92 12.68
CA ARG A 244 -6.89 -7.27 13.49
C ARG A 244 -7.61 -8.27 14.38
N SER A 245 -7.70 -7.93 15.67
CA SER A 245 -8.52 -8.59 16.68
C SER A 245 -9.43 -7.57 17.34
N ARG A 246 -10.14 -7.98 18.38
CA ARG A 246 -11.00 -7.04 19.16
C ARG A 246 -10.22 -5.91 19.82
N SER A 247 -8.96 -6.14 20.20
CA SER A 247 -8.15 -5.23 21.02
C SER A 247 -6.80 -4.86 20.41
N HIS A 248 -6.38 -5.53 19.32
CA HIS A 248 -5.07 -5.32 18.71
C HIS A 248 -5.20 -5.23 17.19
N GLU A 249 -4.44 -4.33 16.60
CA GLU A 249 -4.32 -4.16 15.15
C GLU A 249 -2.85 -3.95 14.80
N ILE A 250 -2.39 -4.51 13.67
CA ILE A 250 -1.10 -4.22 13.06
C ILE A 250 -1.37 -3.95 11.58
N ASP A 251 -0.86 -2.84 11.08
CA ASP A 251 -1.18 -2.37 9.73
C ASP A 251 -0.66 -3.31 8.67
N PHE A 252 0.58 -3.79 8.81
CA PHE A 252 1.19 -4.73 7.86
C PHE A 252 1.97 -5.82 8.58
N LEU A 253 1.80 -7.04 8.12
CA LEU A 253 2.59 -8.23 8.49
C LEU A 253 3.15 -8.81 7.20
N ILE A 254 4.46 -8.83 7.07
CA ILE A 254 5.15 -9.44 5.94
C ILE A 254 5.81 -10.72 6.44
N THR A 255 5.42 -11.85 5.88
CA THR A 255 6.00 -13.17 6.20
C THR A 255 6.87 -13.62 5.04
N ASN A 256 8.11 -13.98 5.31
CA ASN A 256 9.02 -14.52 4.31
C ASN A 256 8.91 -16.06 4.20
N GLU A 257 9.70 -16.67 3.31
CA GLU A 257 9.73 -18.12 3.05
C GLU A 257 10.14 -18.97 4.25
N THR A 258 10.84 -18.39 5.24
CA THR A 258 11.22 -19.10 6.47
C THR A 258 10.16 -19.04 7.56
N GLY A 259 9.08 -18.29 7.33
CA GLY A 259 8.03 -18.01 8.31
C GLY A 259 8.37 -16.89 9.29
N HIS A 260 9.51 -16.19 9.09
CA HIS A 260 9.85 -15.00 9.87
C HIS A 260 8.92 -13.83 9.48
N ILE A 261 8.48 -13.06 10.46
CA ILE A 261 7.48 -12.00 10.27
C ILE A 261 8.08 -10.63 10.60
N VAL A 262 7.94 -9.69 9.70
CA VAL A 262 8.12 -8.26 9.95
C VAL A 262 6.75 -7.63 10.15
N GLY A 263 6.50 -7.09 11.36
CA GLY A 263 5.28 -6.34 11.67
C GLY A 263 5.52 -4.84 11.61
N ILE A 264 4.66 -4.11 10.90
CA ILE A 264 4.80 -2.68 10.71
C ILE A 264 3.51 -1.97 11.16
N GLU A 265 3.67 -1.02 12.07
CA GLU A 265 2.66 -0.02 12.47
C GLU A 265 3.01 1.33 11.85
N VAL A 266 2.03 2.07 11.38
CA VAL A 266 2.21 3.36 10.73
C VAL A 266 1.66 4.49 11.62
N LYS A 267 2.48 5.50 11.88
CA LYS A 267 2.10 6.67 12.68
C LYS A 267 2.40 7.97 11.91
N ALA A 268 1.38 8.72 11.57
CA ALA A 268 1.54 10.03 10.94
C ALA A 268 2.01 11.13 11.91
N SER A 269 2.35 10.79 13.16
CA SER A 269 2.89 11.71 14.19
C SER A 269 4.40 11.80 14.11
N GLU A 270 4.96 12.93 14.60
CA GLU A 270 6.41 13.15 14.72
C GLU A 270 7.01 12.59 16.02
N SER A 271 6.17 12.02 16.88
CA SER A 271 6.60 11.40 18.13
C SER A 271 5.98 10.04 18.33
N VAL A 272 6.72 9.17 19.02
CA VAL A 272 6.31 7.81 19.39
C VAL A 272 6.53 7.63 20.89
N SER A 273 5.55 7.07 21.56
CA SER A 273 5.57 6.71 22.97
C SER A 273 5.77 5.21 23.18
N SER A 274 6.04 4.79 24.40
CA SER A 274 6.14 3.35 24.76
C SER A 274 4.81 2.59 24.57
N ASP A 275 3.67 3.29 24.65
CA ASP A 275 2.34 2.68 24.47
C ASP A 275 2.07 2.36 22.99
N ASP A 276 2.67 3.08 22.07
CA ASP A 276 2.51 2.81 20.63
C ASP A 276 3.02 1.42 20.23
N PHE A 277 3.97 0.86 20.98
CA PHE A 277 4.47 -0.51 20.76
C PHE A 277 3.58 -1.62 21.31
N ARG A 278 2.46 -1.33 21.96
CA ARG A 278 1.64 -2.32 22.66
C ARG A 278 1.14 -3.45 21.77
N HIS A 279 0.73 -3.14 20.53
CA HIS A 279 0.22 -4.13 19.61
C HIS A 279 1.34 -5.04 19.06
N LEU A 280 2.49 -4.45 18.71
CA LEU A 280 3.68 -5.19 18.28
C LEU A 280 4.21 -6.10 19.40
N LYS A 281 4.27 -5.60 20.65
CA LYS A 281 4.66 -6.40 21.82
C LYS A 281 3.72 -7.58 22.05
N TRP A 282 2.42 -7.35 21.93
CA TRP A 282 1.43 -8.40 22.07
C TRP A 282 1.57 -9.45 20.96
N PHE A 283 1.73 -9.03 19.72
CA PHE A 283 1.89 -9.95 18.59
C PHE A 283 3.21 -10.74 18.66
N GLN A 284 4.30 -10.08 19.07
CA GLN A 284 5.59 -10.74 19.33
C GLN A 284 5.46 -11.89 20.35
N ASN A 285 4.69 -11.69 21.41
CA ASN A 285 4.41 -12.75 22.37
C ASN A 285 3.56 -13.89 21.79
N LEU A 286 2.69 -13.59 20.81
CA LEU A 286 1.84 -14.59 20.15
C LEU A 286 2.63 -15.52 19.23
N VAL A 287 3.60 -14.98 18.46
CA VAL A 287 4.35 -15.72 17.43
C VAL A 287 5.76 -16.14 17.86
N GLY A 288 6.25 -15.60 18.98
CA GLY A 288 7.62 -15.82 19.49
C GLY A 288 8.58 -14.72 19.06
N LYS A 289 9.51 -14.35 19.96
CA LYS A 289 10.44 -13.23 19.77
C LYS A 289 11.42 -13.46 18.61
N ASP A 290 11.86 -14.70 18.44
CA ASP A 290 12.84 -15.05 17.42
C ASP A 290 12.27 -15.07 16.01
N ASN A 291 10.94 -15.08 15.90
CA ASN A 291 10.23 -15.10 14.61
C ASN A 291 9.62 -13.75 14.21
N PHE A 292 9.90 -12.68 14.97
CA PHE A 292 9.22 -11.41 14.76
C PHE A 292 10.10 -10.18 14.97
N ASN A 293 10.16 -9.33 13.97
CA ASN A 293 10.70 -7.98 14.05
C ASN A 293 9.55 -6.97 13.95
N GLY A 294 9.40 -6.11 14.96
CA GLY A 294 8.32 -5.13 15.00
C GLY A 294 8.84 -3.71 14.78
N ILE A 295 8.27 -3.01 13.81
CA ILE A 295 8.67 -1.66 13.40
C ILE A 295 7.47 -0.70 13.50
N ILE A 296 7.68 0.46 14.08
CA ILE A 296 6.79 1.61 13.90
C ILE A 296 7.44 2.53 12.86
N LEU A 297 6.76 2.77 11.73
CA LEU A 297 7.14 3.82 10.79
C LEU A 297 6.42 5.11 11.17
N TYR A 298 7.20 6.20 11.43
CA TYR A 298 6.62 7.44 11.92
C TYR A 298 7.23 8.68 11.23
N ALA A 299 6.57 9.82 11.33
CA ALA A 299 6.99 11.06 10.66
C ALA A 299 8.05 11.87 11.45
N GLY A 300 8.74 11.24 12.40
CA GLY A 300 9.86 11.85 13.10
C GLY A 300 11.20 11.56 12.42
N ASN A 301 12.30 11.94 13.06
CA ASN A 301 13.66 11.94 12.48
C ASN A 301 14.68 11.08 13.25
N GLU A 302 14.26 10.37 14.31
CA GLU A 302 15.16 9.58 15.16
C GLU A 302 14.79 8.11 15.15
N VAL A 303 15.79 7.23 15.24
CA VAL A 303 15.57 5.81 15.54
C VAL A 303 15.34 5.67 17.05
N ARG A 304 14.25 5.00 17.44
CA ARG A 304 13.91 4.80 18.86
C ARG A 304 13.69 3.32 19.14
N SER A 305 14.27 2.83 20.23
CA SER A 305 14.06 1.45 20.67
C SER A 305 12.78 1.33 21.53
N GLY A 306 11.95 0.35 21.20
CA GLY A 306 10.81 -0.10 22.01
C GLY A 306 11.14 -1.25 22.95
N GLY A 307 12.40 -1.72 22.91
CA GLY A 307 12.89 -2.91 23.63
C GLY A 307 12.56 -4.22 22.90
N ASN A 308 13.29 -5.29 23.22
CA ASN A 308 13.06 -6.65 22.70
C ASN A 308 13.01 -6.76 21.15
N GLY A 309 13.86 -6.04 20.42
CA GLY A 309 13.89 -6.08 18.96
C GLY A 309 12.79 -5.27 18.27
N LEU A 310 12.06 -4.41 19.01
CA LEU A 310 11.08 -3.50 18.48
C LEU A 310 11.68 -2.10 18.31
N PHE A 311 11.43 -1.45 17.17
CA PHE A 311 11.99 -0.14 16.86
C PHE A 311 10.97 0.79 16.22
N ALA A 312 11.12 2.09 16.47
CA ALA A 312 10.48 3.12 15.66
C ALA A 312 11.52 3.73 14.72
N LEU A 313 11.21 3.74 13.44
CA LEU A 313 12.05 4.26 12.38
C LEU A 313 11.34 5.44 11.69
N PRO A 314 12.08 6.50 11.33
CA PRO A 314 11.58 7.53 10.44
C PRO A 314 11.07 6.93 9.12
N MET A 315 10.00 7.48 8.55
CA MET A 315 9.50 7.05 7.24
C MET A 315 10.55 7.17 6.14
N SER A 316 11.50 8.11 6.27
CA SER A 316 12.64 8.24 5.35
C SER A 316 13.60 7.05 5.40
N ALA A 317 13.49 6.14 6.35
CA ALA A 317 14.22 4.87 6.34
C ALA A 317 13.83 3.99 5.14
N LEU A 318 12.61 4.14 4.59
CA LEU A 318 12.13 3.41 3.41
C LEU A 318 12.98 3.62 2.16
N TRP A 319 13.75 4.72 2.08
CA TRP A 319 14.66 5.05 0.97
C TRP A 319 16.06 5.41 1.46
N SER A 320 16.49 4.84 2.56
CA SER A 320 17.84 5.05 3.07
C SER A 320 18.86 4.15 2.40
N ASN A 321 20.12 4.40 2.65
CA ASN A 321 21.19 3.52 2.17
C ASN A 321 21.33 2.29 3.08
N PHE A 322 20.72 1.17 2.68
CA PHE A 322 20.66 -0.07 3.47
C PHE A 322 22.05 -0.70 3.69
N SER A 323 23.07 -0.39 2.87
CA SER A 323 24.45 -0.87 3.09
C SER A 323 25.12 -0.27 4.35
N LYS A 324 24.52 0.78 4.92
CA LYS A 324 24.95 1.42 6.17
C LYS A 324 24.15 0.96 7.39
N TRP A 325 23.21 0.03 7.21
CA TRP A 325 22.46 -0.52 8.32
C TRP A 325 23.30 -1.56 9.06
N GLU A 326 23.09 -1.69 10.36
CA GLU A 326 23.93 -2.49 11.26
C GLU A 326 23.11 -3.62 11.86
N LYS A 327 23.74 -4.77 12.12
CA LYS A 327 23.10 -5.85 12.89
C LYS A 327 22.92 -5.43 14.34
N LEU A 328 21.78 -5.77 14.91
CA LEU A 328 21.62 -5.73 16.36
C LEU A 328 22.63 -6.71 16.98
N SER A 329 23.55 -6.17 17.78
CA SER A 329 24.50 -6.94 18.57
C SER A 329 23.82 -7.62 19.77
#